data_5682d4d2b0fba3d7e6c147a6f8db8681
#
_entry.id   5682d4d2b0fba3d7e6c147a6f8db8681
#
_cell.length_a   1.000
_cell.length_b   1.000
_cell.length_c   1.000
_cell.angle_alpha   90.00
_cell.angle_beta   90.00
_cell.angle_gamma   90.00
#
_symmetry.space_group_name_H-M   'P 1'
#
loop_
_entity.id
_entity.type
_entity.pdbx_description
1 polymer ?
#
loop_
_entity_poly.entity_id
_entity_poly.type
_entity_poly.pdbx_seq_one_letter_code
_entity_poly.pdbx_strand_id
1 'polypeptide(L)'
;GGGGYIGSHIVEKLVKKNINVFILDNLVTGFKRLVNKKATFIKGDIFNTTKVKMIIIKNNIDSIIHLAAYLDVSEAEKYKQKYNQNNIKGTLKLMEACKNSMVRNIIFSSSCSIYGNVIGSVNERKKPNPQGYYAYTKYKGEQIIKKYAKAYNYKYAILRYFNVAGASSSNKIGEIQKSHGHLIKNLAIQSLKKKPQVVIYGDNYDTKDGTCIRDYMHVSDLADIHLKSLDYINKKSKSLVLNCGYGKGYSVLDIV
;
A
#
# COMPACT_ATOMS: atom_id res chain seq x y z
N GLY A 1 3.54 -6.84 6.11
CA GLY A 1 2.51 -6.60 5.07
C GLY A 1 2.70 -7.40 3.78
N GLY A 2 3.70 -8.31 3.71
CA GLY A 2 4.02 -9.08 2.50
C GLY A 2 3.04 -10.23 2.19
N GLY A 3 2.16 -10.58 3.13
CA GLY A 3 1.07 -11.55 2.94
C GLY A 3 -0.23 -10.94 2.40
N GLY A 4 -0.25 -9.63 2.15
CA GLY A 4 -1.37 -8.91 1.55
C GLY A 4 -1.34 -8.95 0.02
N TYR A 5 -2.38 -8.38 -0.62
CA TYR A 5 -2.53 -8.33 -2.08
C TYR A 5 -1.32 -7.68 -2.77
N ILE A 6 -1.06 -6.40 -2.53
CA ILE A 6 0.05 -5.67 -3.14
C ILE A 6 1.40 -6.26 -2.70
N GLY A 7 1.53 -6.59 -1.40
CA GLY A 7 2.75 -7.15 -0.83
C GLY A 7 3.21 -8.44 -1.49
N SER A 8 2.29 -9.35 -1.79
CA SER A 8 2.62 -10.63 -2.45
C SER A 8 3.18 -10.44 -3.86
N HIS A 9 2.66 -9.46 -4.63
CA HIS A 9 3.19 -9.14 -5.97
C HIS A 9 4.58 -8.51 -5.91
N ILE A 10 4.82 -7.62 -4.94
CA ILE A 10 6.15 -7.03 -4.71
C ILE A 10 7.15 -8.12 -4.33
N VAL A 11 6.79 -8.99 -3.39
CA VAL A 11 7.64 -10.12 -2.96
C VAL A 11 7.95 -11.05 -4.13
N GLU A 12 6.97 -11.38 -4.99
CA GLU A 12 7.19 -12.22 -6.17
C GLU A 12 8.27 -11.60 -7.08
N LYS A 13 8.20 -10.30 -7.34
CA LYS A 13 9.18 -9.60 -8.19
C LYS A 13 10.56 -9.48 -7.54
N LEU A 14 10.64 -9.22 -6.24
CA LEU A 14 11.90 -9.17 -5.50
C LEU A 14 12.61 -10.53 -5.52
N VAL A 15 11.87 -11.60 -5.27
CA VAL A 15 12.39 -12.98 -5.31
C VAL A 15 12.85 -13.37 -6.72
N LYS A 16 12.12 -12.97 -7.78
CA LYS A 16 12.57 -13.18 -9.18
C LYS A 16 13.87 -12.46 -9.52
N LYS A 17 14.20 -11.38 -8.80
CA LYS A 17 15.49 -10.67 -8.91
C LYS A 17 16.57 -11.19 -7.95
N ASN A 18 16.35 -12.35 -7.31
CA ASN A 18 17.25 -12.96 -6.34
C ASN A 18 17.56 -12.06 -5.13
N ILE A 19 16.65 -11.15 -4.77
CA ILE A 19 16.75 -10.34 -3.56
C ILE A 19 16.30 -11.19 -2.38
N ASN A 20 17.09 -11.17 -1.29
CA ASN A 20 16.73 -11.87 -0.06
C ASN A 20 15.57 -11.13 0.64
N VAL A 21 14.43 -11.79 0.79
CA VAL A 21 13.19 -11.17 1.28
C VAL A 21 12.73 -11.80 2.58
N PHE A 22 12.54 -10.96 3.59
CA PHE A 22 11.91 -11.32 4.86
C PHE A 22 10.52 -10.69 4.92
N ILE A 23 9.49 -11.51 5.13
CA ILE A 23 8.11 -11.07 5.24
C ILE A 23 7.70 -11.08 6.70
N LEU A 24 7.46 -9.90 7.28
CA LEU A 24 6.77 -9.77 8.56
C LEU A 24 5.29 -9.46 8.30
N ASP A 25 4.40 -10.33 8.78
CA ASP A 25 2.95 -10.17 8.63
C ASP A 25 2.23 -10.83 9.81
N ASN A 26 1.20 -10.20 10.36
CA ASN A 26 0.40 -10.77 11.44
C ASN A 26 -0.78 -11.60 10.91
N LEU A 27 -1.04 -11.56 9.61
CA LEU A 27 -2.11 -12.25 8.89
C LEU A 27 -3.55 -11.85 9.33
N VAL A 28 -3.72 -10.67 9.89
CA VAL A 28 -5.07 -10.15 10.21
C VAL A 28 -5.85 -9.86 8.94
N THR A 29 -5.22 -9.18 7.96
CA THR A 29 -5.78 -8.93 6.63
C THR A 29 -5.04 -9.67 5.52
N GLY A 30 -3.82 -10.12 5.79
CA GLY A 30 -3.02 -10.94 4.89
C GLY A 30 -3.41 -12.42 4.91
N PHE A 31 -2.94 -13.18 3.93
CA PHE A 31 -3.23 -14.59 3.78
C PHE A 31 -1.95 -15.41 3.65
N LYS A 32 -1.83 -16.48 4.43
CA LYS A 32 -0.67 -17.39 4.38
C LYS A 32 -0.42 -17.95 2.98
N ARG A 33 -1.48 -18.21 2.21
CA ARG A 33 -1.38 -18.72 0.83
C ARG A 33 -0.77 -17.74 -0.18
N LEU A 34 -0.75 -16.43 0.13
CA LEU A 34 -0.11 -15.41 -0.70
C LEU A 34 1.38 -15.23 -0.37
N VAL A 35 1.86 -15.85 0.70
CA VAL A 35 3.26 -15.78 1.10
C VAL A 35 4.12 -16.60 0.13
N ASN A 36 5.07 -15.95 -0.53
CA ASN A 36 6.00 -16.62 -1.45
C ASN A 36 6.90 -17.60 -0.69
N LYS A 37 6.98 -18.86 -1.16
CA LYS A 37 7.75 -19.93 -0.50
C LYS A 37 9.26 -19.70 -0.51
N LYS A 38 9.77 -18.87 -1.43
CA LYS A 38 11.20 -18.51 -1.52
C LYS A 38 11.58 -17.32 -0.61
N ALA A 39 10.61 -16.67 0.06
CA ALA A 39 10.86 -15.65 1.03
C ALA A 39 10.78 -16.20 2.46
N THR A 40 11.57 -15.66 3.37
CA THR A 40 11.51 -16.03 4.79
C THR A 40 10.30 -15.38 5.45
N PHE A 41 9.33 -16.18 5.83
CA PHE A 41 8.12 -15.70 6.50
C PHE A 41 8.26 -15.70 8.01
N ILE A 42 7.94 -14.57 8.64
CA ILE A 42 7.93 -14.38 10.09
C ILE A 42 6.53 -13.87 10.49
N LYS A 43 5.78 -14.69 11.21
CA LYS A 43 4.51 -14.24 11.79
C LYS A 43 4.78 -13.27 12.94
N GLY A 44 4.28 -12.05 12.83
CA GLY A 44 4.49 -11.03 13.85
C GLY A 44 3.83 -9.71 13.53
N ASP A 45 3.80 -8.85 14.52
CA ASP A 45 3.20 -7.51 14.43
C ASP A 45 4.28 -6.44 14.52
N ILE A 46 4.13 -5.35 13.75
CA ILE A 46 5.02 -4.18 13.75
C ILE A 46 5.03 -3.46 15.10
N PHE A 47 4.03 -3.67 15.94
CA PHE A 47 3.97 -3.16 17.30
C PHE A 47 5.03 -3.76 18.23
N ASN A 48 5.46 -4.98 17.97
CA ASN A 48 6.51 -5.61 18.76
C ASN A 48 7.88 -5.10 18.31
N THR A 49 8.22 -3.89 18.74
CA THR A 49 9.47 -3.17 18.41
C THR A 49 10.70 -4.02 18.68
N THR A 50 10.75 -4.74 19.82
CA THR A 50 11.87 -5.61 20.18
C THR A 50 12.05 -6.74 19.17
N LYS A 51 10.98 -7.47 18.85
CA LYS A 51 11.01 -8.55 17.84
C LYS A 51 11.42 -8.03 16.47
N VAL A 52 10.83 -6.89 16.03
CA VAL A 52 11.17 -6.27 14.74
C VAL A 52 12.63 -5.88 14.69
N LYS A 53 13.15 -5.23 15.74
CA LYS A 53 14.56 -4.86 15.84
C LYS A 53 15.49 -6.07 15.79
N MET A 54 15.17 -7.15 16.51
CA MET A 54 15.94 -8.40 16.44
C MET A 54 15.97 -8.98 15.03
N ILE A 55 14.83 -8.98 14.32
CA ILE A 55 14.76 -9.44 12.93
C ILE A 55 15.66 -8.61 12.01
N ILE A 56 15.60 -7.28 12.14
CA ILE A 56 16.40 -6.35 11.35
C ILE A 56 17.90 -6.62 11.57
N ILE A 57 18.34 -6.69 12.81
CA ILE A 57 19.77 -6.87 13.16
C ILE A 57 20.24 -8.26 12.74
N LYS A 58 19.54 -9.34 13.16
CA LYS A 58 19.93 -10.72 12.87
C LYS A 58 20.10 -11.02 11.40
N ASN A 59 19.29 -10.39 10.55
CA ASN A 59 19.25 -10.68 9.11
C ASN A 59 19.87 -9.56 8.26
N ASN A 60 20.56 -8.60 8.88
CA ASN A 60 21.23 -7.47 8.19
C ASN A 60 20.28 -6.74 7.22
N ILE A 61 19.06 -6.45 7.67
CA ILE A 61 18.05 -5.78 6.81
C ILE A 61 18.47 -4.33 6.57
N ASP A 62 18.66 -3.96 5.31
CA ASP A 62 19.04 -2.62 4.87
C ASP A 62 17.86 -1.79 4.37
N SER A 63 16.78 -2.44 3.95
CA SER A 63 15.63 -1.79 3.32
C SER A 63 14.31 -2.32 3.85
N ILE A 64 13.35 -1.42 4.07
CA ILE A 64 12.00 -1.73 4.55
C ILE A 64 10.97 -1.30 3.51
N ILE A 65 10.06 -2.19 3.15
CA ILE A 65 8.83 -1.87 2.39
C ILE A 65 7.64 -2.00 3.33
N HIS A 66 7.11 -0.87 3.76
CA HIS A 66 6.05 -0.80 4.76
C HIS A 66 4.66 -0.75 4.12
N LEU A 67 3.99 -1.90 4.11
CA LEU A 67 2.66 -2.11 3.53
C LEU A 67 1.60 -2.47 4.60
N ALA A 68 2.02 -2.70 5.85
CA ALA A 68 1.13 -3.13 6.92
C ALA A 68 0.21 -1.97 7.35
N ALA A 69 -1.05 -2.03 6.94
CA ALA A 69 -2.07 -1.03 7.29
C ALA A 69 -3.49 -1.62 7.14
N TYR A 70 -4.45 -1.09 7.88
CA TYR A 70 -5.87 -1.23 7.56
C TYR A 70 -6.23 -0.24 6.45
N LEU A 71 -7.14 -0.64 5.54
CA LEU A 71 -7.38 0.05 4.27
C LEU A 71 -8.82 0.51 4.06
N ASP A 72 -9.80 -0.05 4.79
CA ASP A 72 -11.21 0.23 4.60
C ASP A 72 -11.55 1.62 5.11
N VAL A 73 -12.02 2.48 4.19
CA VAL A 73 -12.34 3.89 4.47
C VAL A 73 -13.56 4.00 5.39
N SER A 74 -14.59 3.18 5.15
CA SER A 74 -15.82 3.19 5.95
C SER A 74 -15.57 2.66 7.36
N GLU A 75 -14.76 1.62 7.49
CA GLU A 75 -14.35 1.08 8.78
C GLU A 75 -13.50 2.09 9.56
N ALA A 76 -12.65 2.87 8.88
CA ALA A 76 -11.80 3.88 9.52
C ALA A 76 -12.60 4.97 10.24
N GLU A 77 -13.75 5.37 9.67
CA GLU A 77 -14.61 6.36 10.31
C GLU A 77 -15.29 5.82 11.58
N LYS A 78 -15.68 4.54 11.54
CA LYS A 78 -16.34 3.87 12.68
C LYS A 78 -15.37 3.51 13.81
N TYR A 79 -14.14 3.09 13.45
CA TYR A 79 -13.15 2.55 14.39
C TYR A 79 -11.83 3.33 14.35
N LYS A 80 -11.90 4.65 14.52
CA LYS A 80 -10.74 5.58 14.47
C LYS A 80 -9.59 5.12 15.36
N GLN A 81 -9.88 4.63 16.56
CA GLN A 81 -8.86 4.16 17.49
C GLN A 81 -8.08 2.95 16.94
N LYS A 82 -8.75 1.98 16.31
CA LYS A 82 -8.13 0.83 15.64
C LYS A 82 -7.15 1.28 14.55
N TYR A 83 -7.56 2.23 13.71
CA TYR A 83 -6.73 2.78 12.63
C TYR A 83 -5.58 3.63 13.16
N ASN A 84 -5.80 4.43 14.21
CA ASN A 84 -4.73 5.16 14.89
C ASN A 84 -3.66 4.19 15.40
N GLN A 85 -4.09 3.17 16.13
CA GLN A 85 -3.19 2.16 16.69
C GLN A 85 -2.35 1.50 15.59
N ASN A 86 -3.01 0.92 14.58
CA ASN A 86 -2.30 0.15 13.56
C ASN A 86 -1.52 1.04 12.58
N ASN A 87 -2.17 2.04 11.96
CA ASN A 87 -1.56 2.79 10.87
C ASN A 87 -0.60 3.89 11.33
N ILE A 88 -0.91 4.58 12.44
CA ILE A 88 -0.06 5.66 12.94
C ILE A 88 0.96 5.13 13.95
N LYS A 89 0.49 4.58 15.08
CA LYS A 89 1.40 4.10 16.12
C LYS A 89 2.21 2.89 15.66
N GLY A 90 1.63 1.99 14.84
CA GLY A 90 2.36 0.87 14.23
C GLY A 90 3.50 1.35 13.34
N THR A 91 3.26 2.37 12.49
CA THR A 91 4.33 3.00 11.70
C THR A 91 5.41 3.60 12.59
N LEU A 92 5.01 4.30 13.67
CA LEU A 92 5.97 4.85 14.64
C LEU A 92 6.83 3.75 15.27
N LYS A 93 6.21 2.65 15.73
CA LYS A 93 6.91 1.51 16.34
C LYS A 93 7.86 0.81 15.37
N LEU A 94 7.48 0.68 14.11
CA LEU A 94 8.37 0.18 13.06
C LEU A 94 9.59 1.09 12.89
N MET A 95 9.40 2.40 12.82
CA MET A 95 10.51 3.35 12.70
C MET A 95 11.40 3.38 13.94
N GLU A 96 10.85 3.18 15.12
CA GLU A 96 11.63 2.99 16.37
C GLU A 96 12.50 1.73 16.30
N ALA A 97 11.98 0.63 15.74
CA ALA A 97 12.75 -0.60 15.57
C ALA A 97 13.93 -0.45 14.58
N CYS A 98 13.83 0.45 13.63
CA CYS A 98 14.89 0.73 12.65
C CYS A 98 16.06 1.55 13.22
N LYS A 99 15.89 2.18 14.41
CA LYS A 99 16.96 3.00 15.00
C LYS A 99 18.20 2.17 15.30
N ASN A 100 19.36 2.77 15.03
CA ASN A 100 20.66 2.15 15.30
C ASN A 100 20.81 0.74 14.67
N SER A 101 20.32 0.59 13.44
CA SER A 101 20.42 -0.61 12.63
C SER A 101 21.07 -0.32 11.27
N MET A 102 21.14 -1.34 10.41
CA MET A 102 21.67 -1.19 9.05
C MET A 102 20.64 -0.64 8.05
N VAL A 103 19.41 -0.37 8.48
CA VAL A 103 18.36 0.18 7.60
C VAL A 103 18.81 1.54 7.06
N ARG A 104 18.71 1.67 5.74
CA ARG A 104 19.03 2.91 4.99
C ARG A 104 17.84 3.38 4.17
N ASN A 105 17.00 2.46 3.71
CA ASN A 105 15.95 2.73 2.75
C ASN A 105 14.57 2.34 3.29
N ILE A 106 13.60 3.24 3.14
CA ILE A 106 12.21 3.02 3.55
C ILE A 106 11.30 3.30 2.35
N ILE A 107 10.51 2.31 1.93
CA ILE A 107 9.39 2.54 1.01
C ILE A 107 8.10 2.51 1.83
N PHE A 108 7.30 3.54 1.69
CA PHE A 108 6.03 3.68 2.41
C PHE A 108 4.84 3.68 1.46
N SER A 109 3.90 2.78 1.72
CA SER A 109 2.60 2.72 1.06
C SER A 109 1.70 3.85 1.56
N SER A 110 1.66 4.96 0.84
CA SER A 110 0.72 6.05 1.04
C SER A 110 -0.50 5.91 0.12
N SER A 111 -1.32 6.94 0.00
CA SER A 111 -2.56 6.93 -0.79
C SER A 111 -2.83 8.29 -1.40
N CYS A 112 -3.42 8.32 -2.58
CA CYS A 112 -3.93 9.55 -3.20
C CYS A 112 -5.04 10.21 -2.36
N SER A 113 -5.72 9.46 -1.49
CA SER A 113 -6.78 9.99 -0.60
C SER A 113 -6.29 11.13 0.31
N ILE A 114 -4.98 11.26 0.53
CA ILE A 114 -4.40 12.39 1.30
C ILE A 114 -4.64 13.74 0.65
N TYR A 115 -4.92 13.79 -0.66
CA TYR A 115 -5.22 15.03 -1.36
C TYR A 115 -6.64 15.55 -1.09
N GLY A 116 -7.51 14.71 -0.55
CA GLY A 116 -8.92 15.00 -0.34
C GLY A 116 -9.72 15.00 -1.64
N ASN A 117 -10.79 15.74 -1.68
CA ASN A 117 -11.62 15.89 -2.87
C ASN A 117 -10.89 16.78 -3.89
N VAL A 118 -10.54 16.21 -5.01
CA VAL A 118 -9.86 16.88 -6.11
C VAL A 118 -10.66 16.68 -7.39
N ILE A 119 -10.94 17.77 -8.08
CA ILE A 119 -11.50 17.74 -9.44
C ILE A 119 -10.32 17.77 -10.41
N GLY A 120 -10.32 16.86 -11.39
CA GLY A 120 -9.26 16.74 -12.39
C GLY A 120 -7.98 16.07 -11.87
N SER A 121 -6.88 16.28 -12.57
CA SER A 121 -5.59 15.66 -12.29
C SER A 121 -4.89 16.30 -11.08
N VAL A 122 -4.11 15.49 -10.38
CA VAL A 122 -3.32 15.93 -9.22
C VAL A 122 -1.86 15.49 -9.35
N ASN A 123 -0.94 16.36 -8.99
CA ASN A 123 0.49 16.06 -8.91
C ASN A 123 1.01 16.15 -7.47
N GLU A 124 2.24 15.72 -7.24
CA GLU A 124 2.84 15.62 -5.92
C GLU A 124 3.07 16.95 -5.22
N ARG A 125 3.05 18.08 -5.96
CA ARG A 125 3.18 19.44 -5.42
C ARG A 125 1.92 19.90 -4.70
N LYS A 126 0.77 19.28 -4.99
CA LYS A 126 -0.48 19.60 -4.32
C LYS A 126 -0.36 19.33 -2.83
N LYS A 127 -0.69 20.35 -2.03
CA LYS A 127 -0.68 20.27 -0.57
C LYS A 127 -1.71 19.22 -0.12
N PRO A 128 -1.32 18.26 0.76
CA PRO A 128 -2.27 17.33 1.34
C PRO A 128 -3.39 18.01 2.10
N ASN A 129 -4.61 17.54 1.88
CA ASN A 129 -5.83 17.95 2.59
C ASN A 129 -6.71 16.72 2.86
N PRO A 130 -6.26 15.78 3.74
CA PRO A 130 -6.93 14.51 3.93
C PRO A 130 -8.36 14.69 4.43
N GLN A 131 -9.32 14.14 3.68
CA GLN A 131 -10.72 14.03 4.07
C GLN A 131 -10.96 12.59 4.54
N GLY A 132 -11.50 12.44 5.76
CA GLY A 132 -11.70 11.13 6.37
C GLY A 132 -10.48 10.55 7.10
N TYR A 133 -10.78 9.63 8.02
CA TYR A 133 -9.78 9.19 9.00
C TYR A 133 -8.69 8.28 8.39
N TYR A 134 -9.04 7.44 7.40
CA TYR A 134 -8.06 6.65 6.67
C TYR A 134 -6.99 7.55 6.02
N ALA A 135 -7.42 8.55 5.25
CA ALA A 135 -6.53 9.50 4.60
C ALA A 135 -5.63 10.24 5.60
N TYR A 136 -6.22 10.67 6.73
CA TYR A 136 -5.48 11.26 7.84
C TYR A 136 -4.37 10.32 8.36
N THR A 137 -4.68 9.03 8.56
CA THR A 137 -3.66 8.06 9.06
C THR A 137 -2.52 7.88 8.06
N LYS A 138 -2.81 7.85 6.74
CA LYS A 138 -1.77 7.76 5.70
C LYS A 138 -0.89 9.01 5.68
N TYR A 139 -1.50 10.19 5.77
CA TYR A 139 -0.76 11.46 5.85
C TYR A 139 0.13 11.53 7.11
N LYS A 140 -0.37 11.09 8.27
CA LYS A 140 0.44 10.98 9.49
C LYS A 140 1.61 10.00 9.33
N GLY A 141 1.39 8.89 8.63
CA GLY A 141 2.46 7.95 8.26
C GLY A 141 3.57 8.63 7.44
N GLU A 142 3.21 9.42 6.41
CA GLU A 142 4.20 10.20 5.63
C GLU A 142 5.02 11.15 6.53
N GLN A 143 4.36 11.83 7.46
CA GLN A 143 5.03 12.75 8.39
C GLN A 143 6.01 12.02 9.32
N ILE A 144 5.63 10.84 9.83
CA ILE A 144 6.51 10.00 10.65
C ILE A 144 7.73 9.58 9.85
N ILE A 145 7.55 9.02 8.63
CA ILE A 145 8.66 8.59 7.78
C ILE A 145 9.63 9.74 7.51
N LYS A 146 9.12 10.92 7.12
CA LYS A 146 9.95 12.12 6.85
C LYS A 146 10.72 12.57 8.09
N LYS A 147 10.07 12.59 9.28
CA LYS A 147 10.71 12.95 10.55
C LYS A 147 11.88 12.01 10.88
N TYR A 148 11.66 10.70 10.79
CA TYR A 148 12.71 9.72 11.07
C TYR A 148 13.81 9.71 10.01
N ALA A 149 13.46 9.91 8.75
CA ALA A 149 14.45 10.02 7.68
C ALA A 149 15.41 11.19 7.91
N LYS A 150 14.88 12.35 8.33
CA LYS A 150 15.71 13.50 8.71
C LYS A 150 16.59 13.22 9.92
N ALA A 151 16.06 12.57 10.97
CA ALA A 151 16.77 12.33 12.21
C ALA A 151 17.84 11.24 12.11
N TYR A 152 17.64 10.22 11.26
CA TYR A 152 18.50 9.03 11.15
C TYR A 152 19.12 8.84 9.77
N ASN A 153 19.03 9.85 8.90
CA ASN A 153 19.56 9.85 7.54
C ASN A 153 19.04 8.69 6.65
N TYR A 154 17.79 8.26 6.86
CA TYR A 154 17.17 7.30 5.95
C TYR A 154 16.81 7.95 4.62
N LYS A 155 16.85 7.18 3.54
CA LYS A 155 16.25 7.56 2.26
C LYS A 155 14.87 6.93 2.18
N TYR A 156 13.90 7.67 1.63
CA TYR A 156 12.54 7.15 1.53
C TYR A 156 11.97 7.32 0.13
N ALA A 157 11.09 6.39 -0.23
CA ALA A 157 10.12 6.55 -1.29
C ALA A 157 8.71 6.49 -0.71
N ILE A 158 7.99 7.59 -0.75
CA ILE A 158 6.57 7.64 -0.39
C ILE A 158 5.76 7.47 -1.66
N LEU A 159 5.02 6.37 -1.76
CA LEU A 159 4.24 6.01 -2.94
C LEU A 159 2.75 6.21 -2.66
N ARG A 160 2.14 7.19 -3.32
CA ARG A 160 0.73 7.56 -3.18
C ARG A 160 -0.09 6.81 -4.21
N TYR A 161 -0.66 5.67 -3.79
CA TYR A 161 -1.42 4.81 -4.70
C TYR A 161 -2.77 5.42 -5.05
N PHE A 162 -3.17 5.24 -6.31
CA PHE A 162 -4.54 5.35 -6.76
C PHE A 162 -5.24 3.99 -6.64
N ASN A 163 -6.24 3.69 -7.46
CA ASN A 163 -6.96 2.43 -7.34
C ASN A 163 -6.15 1.28 -7.96
N VAL A 164 -5.81 0.28 -7.16
CA VAL A 164 -4.99 -0.85 -7.61
C VAL A 164 -5.89 -2.03 -7.97
N ALA A 165 -5.66 -2.63 -9.13
CA ALA A 165 -6.42 -3.77 -9.61
C ALA A 165 -5.54 -4.78 -10.36
N GLY A 166 -6.09 -5.93 -10.68
CA GLY A 166 -5.43 -6.97 -11.47
C GLY A 166 -4.87 -8.13 -10.64
N ALA A 167 -4.23 -9.04 -11.34
CA ALA A 167 -3.62 -10.24 -10.79
C ALA A 167 -2.24 -10.50 -11.43
N SER A 168 -1.46 -11.42 -10.86
CA SER A 168 -0.19 -11.79 -11.47
C SER A 168 -0.40 -12.56 -12.78
N SER A 169 0.52 -12.42 -13.71
CA SER A 169 0.52 -13.19 -14.97
C SER A 169 0.62 -14.71 -14.76
N SER A 170 1.07 -15.14 -13.58
CA SER A 170 1.10 -16.55 -13.21
C SER A 170 -0.25 -17.11 -12.76
N ASN A 171 -1.30 -16.27 -12.65
CA ASN A 171 -2.63 -16.60 -12.10
C ASN A 171 -2.62 -17.17 -10.66
N LYS A 172 -1.50 -17.05 -9.94
CA LYS A 172 -1.34 -17.60 -8.59
C LYS A 172 -1.60 -16.58 -7.49
N ILE A 173 -1.49 -15.29 -7.82
CA ILE A 173 -1.59 -14.18 -6.88
C ILE A 173 -2.59 -13.17 -7.43
N GLY A 174 -3.56 -12.79 -6.60
CA GLY A 174 -4.57 -11.80 -6.89
C GLY A 174 -5.17 -11.23 -5.62
N GLU A 175 -6.15 -10.37 -5.77
CA GLU A 175 -6.83 -9.78 -4.63
C GLU A 175 -7.73 -10.79 -3.92
N ILE A 176 -7.43 -11.04 -2.64
CA ILE A 176 -8.23 -11.85 -1.75
C ILE A 176 -8.65 -10.98 -0.59
N GLN A 177 -9.94 -10.80 -0.38
CA GLN A 177 -10.49 -10.09 0.77
C GLN A 177 -11.67 -10.85 1.35
N LYS A 178 -11.84 -10.74 2.66
CA LYS A 178 -12.98 -11.31 3.40
C LYS A 178 -14.22 -10.43 3.35
N SER A 179 -14.05 -9.13 3.16
CA SER A 179 -15.11 -8.12 3.09
C SER A 179 -15.21 -7.50 1.69
N HIS A 180 -16.06 -6.52 1.51
CA HIS A 180 -16.30 -5.80 0.27
C HIS A 180 -14.99 -5.46 -0.47
N GLY A 181 -14.76 -6.08 -1.61
CA GLY A 181 -13.57 -5.88 -2.44
C GLY A 181 -13.65 -4.58 -3.25
N HIS A 182 -12.53 -4.24 -3.89
CA HIS A 182 -12.50 -3.15 -4.85
C HIS A 182 -13.39 -3.43 -6.05
N LEU A 183 -13.83 -2.38 -6.76
CA LEU A 183 -14.78 -2.46 -7.88
C LEU A 183 -14.41 -3.56 -8.88
N ILE A 184 -13.21 -3.52 -9.46
CA ILE A 184 -12.79 -4.46 -10.51
C ILE A 184 -12.81 -5.92 -10.03
N LYS A 185 -12.40 -6.19 -8.78
CA LYS A 185 -12.51 -7.53 -8.21
C LYS A 185 -13.98 -7.97 -8.09
N ASN A 186 -14.85 -7.07 -7.61
CA ASN A 186 -16.27 -7.39 -7.46
C ASN A 186 -16.91 -7.68 -8.82
N LEU A 187 -16.58 -6.90 -9.84
CA LEU A 187 -17.03 -7.14 -11.23
C LEU A 187 -16.54 -8.49 -11.74
N ALA A 188 -15.26 -8.83 -11.56
CA ALA A 188 -14.70 -10.12 -11.93
C ALA A 188 -15.41 -11.31 -11.24
N ILE A 189 -15.82 -11.15 -9.98
CA ILE A 189 -16.61 -12.17 -9.27
C ILE A 189 -18.01 -12.25 -9.83
N GLN A 190 -18.64 -11.12 -10.13
CA GLN A 190 -20.02 -11.09 -10.68
C GLN A 190 -20.07 -11.66 -12.09
N SER A 191 -19.07 -11.41 -12.94
CA SER A 191 -19.02 -11.94 -14.31
C SER A 191 -19.01 -13.47 -14.39
N LEU A 192 -18.64 -14.16 -13.30
CA LEU A 192 -18.67 -15.62 -13.20
C LEU A 192 -20.04 -16.17 -12.77
N LYS A 193 -21.01 -15.33 -12.44
CA LYS A 193 -22.34 -15.75 -12.00
C LYS A 193 -23.30 -15.88 -13.18
N LYS A 194 -24.27 -16.79 -13.08
CA LYS A 194 -25.36 -16.95 -14.08
C LYS A 194 -26.22 -15.68 -14.23
N LYS A 195 -26.39 -14.92 -13.16
CA LYS A 195 -27.11 -13.62 -13.12
C LYS A 195 -26.23 -12.61 -12.40
N PRO A 196 -25.35 -11.91 -13.14
CA PRO A 196 -24.48 -10.90 -12.54
C PRO A 196 -25.32 -9.72 -12.04
N GLN A 197 -24.96 -9.21 -10.87
CA GLN A 197 -25.58 -8.02 -10.28
C GLN A 197 -24.49 -7.11 -9.77
N VAL A 198 -24.53 -5.83 -10.17
CA VAL A 198 -23.60 -4.80 -9.74
C VAL A 198 -24.39 -3.67 -9.12
N VAL A 199 -23.98 -3.29 -7.90
CA VAL A 199 -24.54 -2.14 -7.20
C VAL A 199 -23.60 -0.95 -7.41
N ILE A 200 -24.15 0.13 -7.99
CA ILE A 200 -23.44 1.40 -8.16
C ILE A 200 -23.85 2.32 -7.01
N TYR A 201 -22.83 2.79 -6.25
CA TYR A 201 -23.04 3.65 -5.09
C TYR A 201 -22.92 5.14 -5.50
N GLY A 202 -24.05 5.73 -5.84
CA GLY A 202 -24.17 7.14 -6.24
C GLY A 202 -24.02 7.34 -7.75
N ASP A 203 -24.94 8.18 -8.27
CA ASP A 203 -25.12 8.51 -9.68
C ASP A 203 -25.31 10.02 -9.89
N ASN A 204 -24.97 10.82 -8.87
CA ASN A 204 -25.18 12.28 -8.83
C ASN A 204 -23.86 13.06 -8.67
N TYR A 205 -22.73 12.45 -9.04
CA TYR A 205 -21.45 13.17 -9.09
C TYR A 205 -21.42 14.12 -10.28
N ASP A 206 -20.69 15.22 -10.17
CA ASP A 206 -20.44 16.16 -11.26
C ASP A 206 -19.46 15.55 -12.28
N THR A 207 -19.96 14.59 -13.06
CA THR A 207 -19.24 13.82 -14.08
C THR A 207 -20.18 13.52 -15.25
N LYS A 208 -19.63 13.11 -16.40
CA LYS A 208 -20.42 12.89 -17.63
C LYS A 208 -21.58 11.87 -17.45
N ASP A 209 -21.41 10.88 -16.62
CA ASP A 209 -22.36 9.78 -16.40
C ASP A 209 -22.90 9.73 -14.96
N GLY A 210 -22.62 10.74 -14.14
CA GLY A 210 -23.04 10.82 -12.75
C GLY A 210 -22.27 9.94 -11.78
N THR A 211 -21.37 9.06 -12.27
CA THR A 211 -20.58 8.16 -11.41
C THR A 211 -19.18 8.71 -11.12
N CYS A 212 -18.57 8.28 -10.02
CA CYS A 212 -17.25 8.79 -9.63
C CYS A 212 -16.14 8.32 -10.58
N ILE A 213 -15.19 9.22 -10.89
CA ILE A 213 -14.02 8.93 -11.73
C ILE A 213 -12.83 8.54 -10.86
N ARG A 214 -12.10 7.49 -11.25
CA ARG A 214 -10.89 7.01 -10.58
C ARG A 214 -9.81 6.62 -11.59
N ASP A 215 -8.54 6.82 -11.21
CA ASP A 215 -7.39 6.26 -11.90
C ASP A 215 -7.16 4.84 -11.40
N TYR A 216 -7.13 3.86 -12.31
CA TYR A 216 -6.90 2.45 -11.99
C TYR A 216 -5.53 2.02 -12.51
N MET A 217 -4.73 1.44 -11.63
CA MET A 217 -3.38 0.97 -11.92
C MET A 217 -3.27 -0.54 -11.75
N HIS A 218 -2.58 -1.20 -12.67
CA HIS A 218 -2.34 -2.64 -12.55
C HIS A 218 -1.34 -2.93 -11.43
N VAL A 219 -1.65 -3.94 -10.60
CA VAL A 219 -0.84 -4.29 -9.43
C VAL A 219 0.59 -4.70 -9.78
N SER A 220 0.82 -5.28 -10.95
CA SER A 220 2.17 -5.62 -11.42
C SER A 220 3.00 -4.38 -11.70
N ASP A 221 2.41 -3.32 -12.27
CA ASP A 221 3.11 -2.07 -12.54
C ASP A 221 3.41 -1.32 -11.24
N LEU A 222 2.48 -1.37 -10.28
CA LEU A 222 2.75 -0.85 -8.94
C LEU A 222 3.90 -1.60 -8.27
N ALA A 223 3.97 -2.93 -8.41
CA ALA A 223 5.09 -3.70 -7.88
C ALA A 223 6.42 -3.30 -8.56
N ASP A 224 6.41 -3.03 -9.89
CA ASP A 224 7.60 -2.52 -10.59
C ASP A 224 8.02 -1.12 -10.11
N ILE A 225 7.05 -0.24 -9.81
CA ILE A 225 7.34 1.07 -9.21
C ILE A 225 8.06 0.90 -7.86
N HIS A 226 7.67 -0.07 -7.02
CA HIS A 226 8.37 -0.34 -5.77
C HIS A 226 9.84 -0.72 -6.00
N LEU A 227 10.09 -1.63 -6.92
CA LEU A 227 11.45 -2.07 -7.23
C LEU A 227 12.29 -0.93 -7.81
N LYS A 228 11.74 -0.20 -8.79
CA LYS A 228 12.42 0.96 -9.39
C LYS A 228 12.68 2.07 -8.35
N SER A 229 11.74 2.30 -7.43
CA SER A 229 11.90 3.26 -6.34
C SER A 229 13.00 2.84 -5.37
N LEU A 230 13.05 1.54 -5.02
CA LEU A 230 14.12 1.01 -4.18
C LEU A 230 15.49 1.18 -4.84
N ASP A 231 15.60 0.81 -6.12
CA ASP A 231 16.83 0.99 -6.90
C ASP A 231 17.26 2.47 -6.97
N TYR A 232 16.29 3.37 -7.17
CA TYR A 232 16.55 4.81 -7.26
C TYR A 232 17.07 5.38 -5.93
N ILE A 233 16.35 5.15 -4.81
CA ILE A 233 16.76 5.70 -3.51
C ILE A 233 18.09 5.12 -3.04
N ASN A 234 18.38 3.86 -3.40
CA ASN A 234 19.64 3.20 -3.10
C ASN A 234 20.80 3.80 -3.92
N LYS A 235 20.66 3.90 -5.25
CA LYS A 235 21.71 4.38 -6.15
C LYS A 235 21.94 5.89 -6.06
N LYS A 236 20.86 6.68 -5.99
CA LYS A 236 20.96 8.16 -6.01
C LYS A 236 21.04 8.76 -4.61
N SER A 237 20.86 8.00 -3.55
CA SER A 237 20.79 8.48 -2.17
C SER A 237 19.86 9.69 -2.00
N LYS A 238 18.75 9.73 -2.76
CA LYS A 238 17.80 10.84 -2.78
C LYS A 238 16.39 10.34 -2.50
N SER A 239 15.72 10.90 -1.49
CA SER A 239 14.32 10.60 -1.16
C SER A 239 13.37 11.16 -2.21
N LEU A 240 12.21 10.51 -2.36
CA LEU A 240 11.18 10.91 -3.31
C LEU A 240 9.77 10.69 -2.79
N VAL A 241 8.82 11.39 -3.39
CA VAL A 241 7.37 11.19 -3.24
C VAL A 241 6.81 11.06 -4.65
N LEU A 242 6.01 10.03 -4.91
CA LEU A 242 5.44 9.76 -6.23
C LEU A 242 3.95 9.43 -6.13
N ASN A 243 3.19 9.95 -7.06
CA ASN A 243 1.87 9.46 -7.38
C ASN A 243 1.99 8.19 -8.23
N CYS A 244 1.27 7.14 -7.82
CA CYS A 244 1.27 5.85 -8.52
C CYS A 244 -0.09 5.65 -9.21
N GLY A 245 -0.21 6.18 -10.42
CA GLY A 245 -1.37 6.12 -11.30
C GLY A 245 -0.93 6.29 -12.75
N TYR A 246 -1.83 6.05 -13.70
CA TYR A 246 -1.56 6.24 -15.14
C TYR A 246 -1.88 7.67 -15.61
N GLY A 247 -2.47 8.51 -14.76
CA GLY A 247 -2.93 9.85 -15.14
C GLY A 247 -4.19 9.85 -16.01
N LYS A 248 -4.92 8.73 -16.05
CA LYS A 248 -6.17 8.56 -16.79
C LYS A 248 -7.28 8.14 -15.86
N GLY A 249 -8.36 8.89 -15.85
CA GLY A 249 -9.56 8.59 -15.07
C GLY A 249 -10.56 7.75 -15.86
N TYR A 250 -11.22 6.84 -15.17
CA TYR A 250 -12.36 6.07 -15.67
C TYR A 250 -13.50 6.22 -14.66
N SER A 251 -14.71 6.39 -15.18
CA SER A 251 -15.92 6.37 -14.36
C SER A 251 -16.24 4.96 -13.89
N VAL A 252 -17.15 4.80 -12.93
CA VAL A 252 -17.62 3.46 -12.54
C VAL A 252 -18.32 2.78 -13.72
N LEU A 253 -19.14 3.52 -14.53
CA LEU A 253 -19.82 2.98 -15.70
C LEU A 253 -18.85 2.63 -16.83
N ASP A 254 -17.73 3.32 -17.01
CA ASP A 254 -16.68 2.93 -17.97
C ASP A 254 -16.07 1.56 -17.64
N ILE A 255 -16.12 1.14 -16.38
CA ILE A 255 -15.53 -0.13 -15.92
C ILE A 255 -16.56 -1.27 -15.88
N VAL A 256 -17.85 -0.97 -15.73
CA VAL A 256 -18.95 -1.96 -15.68
C VAL A 256 -19.33 -2.43 -17.07
#